data_ba77506f9dbbd6c4e6d31463f54e7f9a
#
_entry.id   ba77506f9dbbd6c4e6d31463f54e7f9a
#
_cell.length_a   1.000
_cell.length_b   1.000
_cell.length_c   1.000
_cell.angle_alpha   90.00
_cell.angle_beta   90.00
_cell.angle_gamma   90.00
#
_symmetry.space_group_name_H-M   'P 1'
#
loop_
_entity.id
_entity.type
_entity.pdbx_description
1 polymer ?
#
loop_
_entity_poly.entity_id
_entity_poly.type
_entity_poly.pdbx_seq_one_letter_code
_entity_poly.pdbx_strand_id
1 'polypeptide(L)'
;MNENVEHKQKIGAVLVAGAGIGGMQAALDLANAGFGVYLVEEKSAIGGRMAQLDKTFPTNDCSMCTISPRLVDVDKHPNVQILTNSEIVGIDGEAGHFRARILKHPRYVDMEKCNACGDCFEVCPVEVPNEFDEGLRPRKAIHKLYPQAIPNKAVIEKAGVSPCKAACPAHIHVQGYLALSRKGKYKEALNLIRKDCALPSVCGRVCVRFCEEKCTRAQVDQAIAINDVKWFLSEQVVDSEPPEIGPAKNRKIAVVGAGPAGLSCGYFLALQGYDVTIFEKDAEPGGVLRYGIPEYR
;
A
#
# COMPACT_ATOMS: atom_id res chain seq x y z
N MET A 1 46.74 -19.82 -2.29
CA MET A 1 45.93 -20.84 -1.62
C MET A 1 44.52 -20.53 -1.96
N ASN A 2 43.95 -21.28 -2.93
CA ASN A 2 42.54 -21.12 -3.35
C ASN A 2 41.73 -21.95 -2.40
N GLU A 3 40.99 -21.31 -1.50
CA GLU A 3 39.93 -21.99 -0.74
C GLU A 3 38.75 -22.16 -1.66
N ASN A 4 38.54 -23.38 -2.12
CA ASN A 4 37.31 -23.83 -2.73
C ASN A 4 36.19 -23.72 -1.67
N VAL A 5 35.38 -22.68 -1.74
CA VAL A 5 34.09 -22.64 -1.05
C VAL A 5 33.19 -23.63 -1.78
N GLU A 6 33.11 -24.87 -1.25
CA GLU A 6 32.09 -25.81 -1.68
C GLU A 6 30.71 -25.17 -1.45
N HIS A 7 30.05 -24.78 -2.53
CA HIS A 7 28.63 -24.47 -2.51
C HIS A 7 27.87 -25.74 -2.17
N LYS A 8 27.60 -25.95 -0.87
CA LYS A 8 26.67 -27.00 -0.44
C LYS A 8 25.35 -26.83 -1.20
N GLN A 9 25.01 -27.85 -1.96
CA GLN A 9 23.76 -27.88 -2.73
C GLN A 9 22.59 -27.69 -1.76
N LYS A 10 21.73 -26.70 -2.02
CA LYS A 10 20.57 -26.40 -1.17
C LYS A 10 19.65 -27.62 -1.14
N ILE A 11 19.41 -28.21 0.04
CA ILE A 11 18.63 -29.44 0.24
C ILE A 11 17.11 -29.19 0.03
N GLY A 12 16.69 -27.94 0.01
CA GLY A 12 15.31 -27.50 -0.14
C GLY A 12 15.09 -26.14 0.49
N ALA A 13 13.84 -25.70 0.49
CA ALA A 13 13.47 -24.42 1.12
C ALA A 13 12.33 -24.64 2.12
N VAL A 14 12.38 -23.92 3.24
CA VAL A 14 11.38 -23.94 4.31
C VAL A 14 10.82 -22.53 4.51
N LEU A 15 9.50 -22.41 4.68
CA LEU A 15 8.83 -21.20 5.06
C LEU A 15 8.63 -21.19 6.58
N VAL A 16 9.08 -20.13 7.23
CA VAL A 16 8.85 -19.87 8.66
C VAL A 16 7.91 -18.67 8.78
N ALA A 17 6.76 -18.88 9.43
CA ALA A 17 5.75 -17.86 9.64
C ALA A 17 5.94 -17.18 11.01
N GLY A 18 6.19 -15.86 10.98
CA GLY A 18 6.44 -15.05 12.16
C GLY A 18 7.92 -15.03 12.57
N ALA A 19 8.46 -13.82 12.71
CA ALA A 19 9.87 -13.60 13.07
C ALA A 19 10.03 -13.12 14.54
N GLY A 20 9.24 -13.68 15.44
CA GLY A 20 9.51 -13.61 16.86
C GLY A 20 10.70 -14.51 17.26
N ILE A 21 11.04 -14.57 18.55
CA ILE A 21 12.21 -15.31 19.03
C ILE A 21 12.18 -16.80 18.59
N GLY A 22 11.02 -17.47 18.66
CA GLY A 22 10.86 -18.86 18.23
C GLY A 22 11.05 -19.03 16.72
N GLY A 23 10.47 -18.13 15.90
CA GLY A 23 10.62 -18.18 14.45
C GLY A 23 12.04 -17.87 14.00
N MET A 24 12.73 -16.93 14.64
CA MET A 24 14.14 -16.64 14.38
C MET A 24 15.03 -17.82 14.74
N GLN A 25 14.79 -18.47 15.88
CA GLN A 25 15.57 -19.65 16.27
C GLN A 25 15.34 -20.81 15.29
N ALA A 26 14.09 -21.08 14.94
CA ALA A 26 13.78 -22.11 13.94
C ALA A 26 14.42 -21.82 12.58
N ALA A 27 14.41 -20.55 12.15
CA ALA A 27 15.05 -20.13 10.91
C ALA A 27 16.55 -20.38 10.93
N LEU A 28 17.23 -20.05 12.03
CA LEU A 28 18.68 -20.29 12.19
C LEU A 28 19.00 -21.80 12.22
N ASP A 29 18.25 -22.59 12.96
CA ASP A 29 18.48 -24.03 13.06
C ASP A 29 18.33 -24.73 11.69
N LEU A 30 17.28 -24.38 10.95
CA LEU A 30 17.06 -24.88 9.59
C LEU A 30 18.14 -24.39 8.60
N ALA A 31 18.52 -23.12 8.69
CA ALA A 31 19.52 -22.54 7.82
C ALA A 31 20.92 -23.14 8.08
N ASN A 32 21.27 -23.39 9.33
CA ASN A 32 22.49 -24.10 9.74
C ASN A 32 22.50 -25.56 9.28
N ALA A 33 21.33 -26.19 9.20
CA ALA A 33 21.17 -27.54 8.63
C ALA A 33 21.28 -27.58 7.09
N GLY A 34 21.43 -26.41 6.43
CA GLY A 34 21.64 -26.30 4.99
C GLY A 34 20.38 -25.99 4.18
N PHE A 35 19.23 -25.82 4.80
CA PHE A 35 18.00 -25.43 4.09
C PHE A 35 18.00 -23.94 3.73
N GLY A 36 17.40 -23.58 2.59
CA GLY A 36 17.00 -22.22 2.33
C GLY A 36 15.78 -21.87 3.19
N VAL A 37 15.79 -20.71 3.86
CA VAL A 37 14.69 -20.31 4.75
C VAL A 37 14.07 -18.99 4.29
N TYR A 38 12.75 -18.98 4.12
CA TYR A 38 11.95 -17.77 3.93
C TYR A 38 11.28 -17.45 5.27
N LEU A 39 11.77 -16.39 5.94
CA LEU A 39 11.23 -15.92 7.21
C LEU A 39 10.24 -14.78 6.93
N VAL A 40 8.94 -15.03 7.08
CA VAL A 40 7.87 -14.09 6.79
C VAL A 40 7.40 -13.43 8.08
N GLU A 41 7.37 -12.09 8.08
CA GLU A 41 6.94 -11.27 9.20
C GLU A 41 5.95 -10.20 8.73
N GLU A 42 4.81 -10.11 9.39
CA GLU A 42 3.76 -9.14 9.11
C GLU A 42 4.22 -7.72 9.44
N LYS A 43 4.93 -7.54 10.55
CA LYS A 43 5.45 -6.25 10.97
C LYS A 43 6.62 -5.79 10.11
N SER A 44 6.95 -4.51 10.24
CA SER A 44 8.03 -3.88 9.48
C SER A 44 9.44 -4.30 9.91
N ALA A 45 9.57 -5.03 11.03
CA ALA A 45 10.83 -5.56 11.54
C ALA A 45 10.61 -6.89 12.26
N ILE A 46 11.66 -7.74 12.26
CA ILE A 46 11.71 -8.97 13.03
C ILE A 46 11.94 -8.69 14.51
N GLY A 47 11.71 -9.66 15.40
CA GLY A 47 11.92 -9.54 16.85
C GLY A 47 10.68 -9.83 17.69
N GLY A 48 9.50 -9.65 17.12
CA GLY A 48 8.22 -9.97 17.76
C GLY A 48 8.00 -9.26 19.10
N ARG A 49 7.26 -9.91 19.99
CA ARG A 49 6.95 -9.38 21.34
C ARG A 49 8.18 -9.22 22.24
N MET A 50 9.20 -10.08 22.08
CA MET A 50 10.39 -9.99 22.90
C MET A 50 11.14 -8.66 22.72
N ALA A 51 11.09 -8.08 21.51
CA ALA A 51 11.68 -6.76 21.25
C ALA A 51 10.93 -5.62 21.97
N GLN A 52 9.70 -5.83 22.43
CA GLN A 52 8.87 -4.87 23.15
C GLN A 52 9.07 -4.90 24.68
N LEU A 53 9.65 -5.99 25.20
CA LEU A 53 9.87 -6.17 26.63
C LEU A 53 11.13 -5.44 27.09
N ASP A 54 11.09 -4.87 28.28
CA ASP A 54 12.29 -4.36 28.95
C ASP A 54 13.13 -5.52 29.49
N LYS A 55 12.48 -6.42 30.25
CA LYS A 55 13.14 -7.57 30.88
C LYS A 55 12.36 -8.85 30.66
N THR A 56 13.06 -9.97 30.76
CA THR A 56 12.48 -11.32 30.70
C THR A 56 12.18 -11.86 32.09
N PHE A 57 11.08 -12.59 32.23
CA PHE A 57 10.73 -13.31 33.46
C PHE A 57 11.21 -14.78 33.34
N PRO A 58 11.70 -15.42 34.43
CA PRO A 58 11.86 -14.87 35.80
C PRO A 58 13.25 -14.29 36.09
N THR A 59 14.16 -14.33 35.13
CA THR A 59 15.59 -13.98 35.35
C THR A 59 15.88 -12.50 35.44
N ASN A 60 14.93 -11.63 35.01
CA ASN A 60 15.10 -10.18 34.91
C ASN A 60 16.25 -9.75 33.97
N ASP A 61 16.62 -10.60 33.01
CA ASP A 61 17.59 -10.24 31.99
C ASP A 61 17.05 -9.18 31.03
N CYS A 62 17.94 -8.34 30.52
CA CYS A 62 17.61 -7.40 29.48
C CYS A 62 17.11 -8.13 28.23
N SER A 63 15.87 -7.93 27.85
CA SER A 63 15.25 -8.61 26.71
C SER A 63 15.96 -8.29 25.41
N MET A 64 16.29 -7.00 25.19
CA MET A 64 17.00 -6.57 23.98
C MET A 64 18.43 -7.15 23.91
N CYS A 65 19.12 -7.25 25.05
CA CYS A 65 20.46 -7.86 25.10
C CYS A 65 20.44 -9.34 24.69
N THR A 66 19.36 -10.03 25.05
CA THR A 66 19.17 -11.46 24.71
C THR A 66 18.81 -11.66 23.24
N ILE A 67 17.96 -10.79 22.68
CA ILE A 67 17.46 -10.99 21.31
C ILE A 67 18.40 -10.39 20.24
N SER A 68 19.17 -9.32 20.55
CA SER A 68 20.01 -8.61 19.56
C SER A 68 21.00 -9.50 18.82
N PRO A 69 21.73 -10.43 19.46
CA PRO A 69 22.59 -11.35 18.72
C PRO A 69 21.82 -12.17 17.69
N ARG A 70 20.64 -12.67 18.05
CA ARG A 70 19.79 -13.47 17.15
C ARG A 70 19.27 -12.65 15.97
N LEU A 71 18.94 -11.37 16.19
CA LEU A 71 18.55 -10.46 15.10
C LEU A 71 19.68 -10.35 14.07
N VAL A 72 20.91 -10.16 14.53
CA VAL A 72 22.10 -10.05 13.66
C VAL A 72 22.42 -11.37 12.96
N ASP A 73 22.34 -12.49 13.67
CA ASP A 73 22.60 -13.81 13.12
C ASP A 73 21.63 -14.13 11.98
N VAL A 74 20.33 -13.86 12.17
CA VAL A 74 19.29 -14.05 11.15
C VAL A 74 19.51 -13.14 9.94
N ASP A 75 19.85 -11.85 10.16
CA ASP A 75 20.05 -10.88 9.09
C ASP A 75 21.25 -11.23 8.21
N LYS A 76 22.32 -11.74 8.81
CA LYS A 76 23.57 -12.05 8.10
C LYS A 76 23.64 -13.48 7.56
N HIS A 77 22.71 -14.35 7.90
CA HIS A 77 22.77 -15.74 7.49
C HIS A 77 22.50 -15.89 5.99
N PRO A 78 23.42 -16.48 5.19
CA PRO A 78 23.31 -16.55 3.73
C PRO A 78 22.12 -17.38 3.24
N ASN A 79 21.62 -18.32 4.06
CA ASN A 79 20.49 -19.18 3.72
C ASN A 79 19.15 -18.61 4.21
N VAL A 80 19.10 -17.45 4.89
CA VAL A 80 17.87 -16.85 5.39
C VAL A 80 17.48 -15.64 4.54
N GLN A 81 16.26 -15.66 4.02
CA GLN A 81 15.64 -14.51 3.37
C GLN A 81 14.53 -13.97 4.25
N ILE A 82 14.72 -12.74 4.75
CA ILE A 82 13.75 -12.05 5.60
C ILE A 82 12.74 -11.31 4.72
N LEU A 83 11.45 -11.59 4.92
CA LEU A 83 10.33 -10.95 4.25
C LEU A 83 9.47 -10.23 5.29
N THR A 84 9.85 -8.99 5.64
CA THR A 84 9.06 -8.14 6.55
C THR A 84 7.98 -7.37 5.81
N ASN A 85 6.99 -6.87 6.55
CA ASN A 85 5.82 -6.20 6.00
C ASN A 85 5.05 -7.08 5.02
N SER A 86 4.95 -8.38 5.35
CA SER A 86 4.49 -9.43 4.42
C SER A 86 3.57 -10.42 5.12
N GLU A 87 2.49 -10.78 4.45
CA GLU A 87 1.47 -11.72 4.93
C GLU A 87 1.42 -12.98 4.06
N ILE A 88 1.15 -14.12 4.69
CA ILE A 88 0.87 -15.37 3.98
C ILE A 88 -0.62 -15.40 3.65
N VAL A 89 -0.98 -15.22 2.38
CA VAL A 89 -2.38 -15.17 1.92
C VAL A 89 -2.92 -16.51 1.43
N GLY A 90 -2.05 -17.51 1.29
CA GLY A 90 -2.47 -18.86 0.93
C GLY A 90 -1.31 -19.82 0.82
N ILE A 91 -1.59 -21.09 1.12
CA ILE A 91 -0.66 -22.21 0.97
C ILE A 91 -1.41 -23.32 0.25
N ASP A 92 -0.87 -23.80 -0.87
CA ASP A 92 -1.42 -24.88 -1.67
C ASP A 92 -0.35 -25.97 -1.85
N GLY A 93 -0.77 -27.20 -2.15
CA GLY A 93 0.14 -28.32 -2.41
C GLY A 93 0.16 -29.37 -1.29
N GLU A 94 1.14 -30.23 -1.31
CA GLU A 94 1.33 -31.35 -0.39
C GLU A 94 2.74 -31.36 0.20
N ALA A 95 2.99 -32.21 1.18
CA ALA A 95 4.27 -32.29 1.85
C ALA A 95 5.44 -32.48 0.86
N GLY A 96 6.42 -31.59 0.92
CA GLY A 96 7.56 -31.52 0.00
C GLY A 96 7.34 -30.63 -1.23
N HIS A 97 6.10 -30.26 -1.58
CA HIS A 97 5.75 -29.49 -2.77
C HIS A 97 4.74 -28.36 -2.48
N PHE A 98 4.95 -27.62 -1.41
CA PHE A 98 4.10 -26.47 -1.09
C PHE A 98 4.37 -25.27 -1.98
N ARG A 99 3.31 -24.54 -2.31
CA ARG A 99 3.34 -23.22 -2.94
C ARG A 99 2.70 -22.22 -1.98
N ALA A 100 3.50 -21.32 -1.43
CA ALA A 100 3.02 -20.23 -0.59
C ALA A 100 2.83 -18.95 -1.42
N ARG A 101 1.70 -18.27 -1.24
CA ARG A 101 1.45 -16.93 -1.78
C ARG A 101 1.69 -15.90 -0.68
N ILE A 102 2.64 -15.01 -0.91
CA ILE A 102 3.04 -13.97 0.03
C ILE A 102 2.60 -12.62 -0.54
N LEU A 103 1.80 -11.88 0.23
CA LEU A 103 1.46 -10.49 -0.04
C LEU A 103 2.48 -9.61 0.67
N LYS A 104 3.31 -8.89 -0.08
CA LYS A 104 4.27 -7.93 0.45
C LYS A 104 3.69 -6.52 0.39
N HIS A 105 3.48 -5.91 1.56
CA HIS A 105 3.01 -4.54 1.66
C HIS A 105 4.13 -3.53 1.37
N PRO A 106 3.82 -2.40 0.72
CA PRO A 106 4.83 -1.38 0.44
C PRO A 106 5.24 -0.66 1.74
N ARG A 107 6.53 -0.39 1.90
CA ARG A 107 7.05 0.42 3.01
C ARG A 107 6.89 1.92 2.78
N TYR A 108 6.61 2.34 1.55
CA TYR A 108 6.56 3.74 1.10
C TYR A 108 7.86 4.52 1.31
N VAL A 109 8.95 3.82 1.56
CA VAL A 109 10.31 4.33 1.72
C VAL A 109 11.21 3.56 0.75
N ASP A 110 12.09 4.28 0.07
CA ASP A 110 13.09 3.69 -0.80
C ASP A 110 14.15 2.97 0.05
N MET A 111 14.17 1.65 -0.03
CA MET A 111 15.01 0.79 0.80
C MET A 111 16.51 0.95 0.51
N GLU A 112 16.87 1.31 -0.73
CA GLU A 112 18.28 1.50 -1.12
C GLU A 112 18.81 2.83 -0.60
N LYS A 113 17.99 3.88 -0.64
CA LYS A 113 18.36 5.23 -0.18
C LYS A 113 18.24 5.44 1.31
N CYS A 114 17.35 4.70 1.99
CA CYS A 114 17.14 4.86 3.41
C CYS A 114 18.32 4.30 4.22
N ASN A 115 19.00 5.15 4.97
CA ASN A 115 20.02 4.78 5.93
C ASN A 115 19.54 4.80 7.40
N ALA A 116 18.23 5.04 7.62
CA ALA A 116 17.60 5.15 8.94
C ALA A 116 18.15 6.29 9.83
N CYS A 117 18.60 7.42 9.24
CA CYS A 117 19.12 8.58 9.97
C CYS A 117 18.11 9.22 10.94
N GLY A 118 16.83 9.15 10.64
CA GLY A 118 15.78 9.72 11.48
C GLY A 118 15.24 11.09 11.05
N ASP A 119 15.93 11.82 10.18
CA ASP A 119 15.56 13.19 9.76
C ASP A 119 14.10 13.30 9.29
N CYS A 120 13.60 12.25 8.62
CA CYS A 120 12.20 12.21 8.17
C CYS A 120 11.18 12.10 9.33
N PHE A 121 11.60 11.66 10.52
CA PHE A 121 10.71 11.57 11.69
C PHE A 121 10.44 12.97 12.24
N GLU A 122 11.43 13.85 12.22
CA GLU A 122 11.32 15.21 12.75
C GLU A 122 10.35 16.07 11.91
N VAL A 123 10.40 15.94 10.58
CA VAL A 123 9.57 16.73 9.68
C VAL A 123 8.20 16.15 9.39
N CYS A 124 7.88 14.96 9.92
CA CYS A 124 6.58 14.34 9.68
C CYS A 124 5.48 15.03 10.51
N PRO A 125 4.43 15.59 9.88
CA PRO A 125 3.36 16.28 10.62
C PRO A 125 2.34 15.32 11.23
N VAL A 126 2.34 14.05 10.85
CA VAL A 126 1.32 13.07 11.25
C VAL A 126 1.79 12.26 12.44
N GLU A 127 1.02 12.29 13.52
CA GLU A 127 1.21 11.46 14.70
C GLU A 127 0.14 10.39 14.77
N VAL A 128 0.54 9.20 15.20
CA VAL A 128 -0.33 8.03 15.39
C VAL A 128 0.01 7.36 16.74
N PRO A 129 -0.90 6.59 17.35
CA PRO A 129 -0.56 5.79 18.51
C PRO A 129 0.61 4.85 18.20
N ASN A 130 1.56 4.73 19.11
CA ASN A 130 2.68 3.82 18.94
C ASN A 130 2.28 2.41 19.41
N GLU A 131 2.00 1.53 18.46
CA GLU A 131 1.61 0.14 18.77
C GLU A 131 2.74 -0.69 19.40
N PHE A 132 4.01 -0.26 19.26
CA PHE A 132 5.13 -0.95 19.87
C PHE A 132 5.10 -0.85 21.42
N ASP A 133 4.59 0.26 21.96
CA ASP A 133 4.40 0.48 23.39
C ASP A 133 2.91 0.48 23.82
N GLU A 134 2.07 -0.22 23.04
CA GLU A 134 0.62 -0.38 23.26
C GLU A 134 -0.12 0.99 23.31
N GLY A 135 0.39 1.98 22.59
CA GLY A 135 -0.23 3.31 22.48
C GLY A 135 0.06 4.27 23.64
N LEU A 136 0.99 3.93 24.52
CA LEU A 136 1.37 4.78 25.66
C LEU A 136 1.97 6.12 25.23
N ARG A 137 2.59 6.19 24.06
CA ARG A 137 3.14 7.41 23.46
C ARG A 137 2.75 7.54 22.01
N PRO A 138 2.61 8.75 21.48
CA PRO A 138 2.48 8.95 20.04
C PRO A 138 3.83 8.68 19.33
N ARG A 139 3.77 8.25 18.09
CA ARG A 139 4.89 8.21 17.17
C ARG A 139 4.53 8.85 15.83
N LYS A 140 5.53 9.21 15.05
CA LYS A 140 5.30 9.71 13.69
C LYS A 140 4.86 8.59 12.76
N ALA A 141 4.04 8.94 11.75
CA ALA A 141 3.57 7.97 10.74
C ALA A 141 4.74 7.36 9.96
N ILE A 142 5.81 8.14 9.70
CA ILE A 142 7.09 7.60 9.26
C ILE A 142 7.95 7.31 10.49
N HIS A 143 8.39 6.08 10.63
CA HIS A 143 9.10 5.64 11.81
C HIS A 143 9.98 4.41 11.53
N LYS A 144 10.77 4.04 12.49
CA LYS A 144 11.39 2.73 12.65
C LYS A 144 10.73 2.03 13.86
N LEU A 145 10.43 0.75 13.76
CA LEU A 145 9.61 0.06 14.77
C LEU A 145 10.23 0.13 16.17
N TYR A 146 11.56 -0.07 16.26
CA TYR A 146 12.37 0.11 17.46
C TYR A 146 13.84 0.41 17.05
N PRO A 147 14.69 0.91 17.95
CA PRO A 147 16.05 1.38 17.59
C PRO A 147 16.92 0.34 16.88
N GLN A 148 16.90 -0.92 17.31
CA GLN A 148 17.70 -2.03 16.78
C GLN A 148 16.96 -2.83 15.70
N ALA A 149 15.85 -2.31 15.17
CA ALA A 149 15.00 -3.01 14.21
C ALA A 149 15.77 -3.52 12.97
N ILE A 150 15.51 -4.75 12.60
CA ILE A 150 16.00 -5.36 11.37
C ILE A 150 14.80 -5.70 10.46
N PRO A 151 14.85 -5.26 9.19
CA PRO A 151 15.85 -4.41 8.56
C PRO A 151 15.91 -2.99 9.17
N ASN A 152 17.13 -2.43 9.29
CA ASN A 152 17.33 -1.08 9.80
C ASN A 152 16.90 -0.02 8.78
N LYS A 153 15.59 0.10 8.58
CA LYS A 153 14.96 0.95 7.57
C LYS A 153 13.69 1.57 8.12
N ALA A 154 13.40 2.80 7.71
CA ALA A 154 12.13 3.43 8.01
C ALA A 154 10.97 2.76 7.27
N VAL A 155 9.77 2.96 7.78
CA VAL A 155 8.50 2.58 7.17
C VAL A 155 7.50 3.71 7.38
N ILE A 156 6.59 3.90 6.41
CA ILE A 156 5.43 4.77 6.62
C ILE A 156 4.23 3.87 6.86
N GLU A 157 3.66 3.95 8.03
CA GLU A 157 2.41 3.29 8.32
C GLU A 157 1.23 4.08 7.75
N LYS A 158 0.34 3.36 7.11
CA LYS A 158 -0.94 3.89 6.64
C LYS A 158 -2.07 3.20 7.39
N ALA A 159 -2.28 3.63 8.62
CA ALA A 159 -3.44 3.21 9.40
C ALA A 159 -4.70 3.91 8.86
N GLY A 160 -5.69 3.13 8.43
CA GLY A 160 -6.95 3.65 7.92
C GLY A 160 -6.86 4.31 6.55
N VAL A 161 -7.71 5.32 6.35
CA VAL A 161 -7.90 6.02 5.06
C VAL A 161 -7.32 7.43 5.18
N SER A 162 -6.56 7.88 4.17
CA SER A 162 -6.02 9.24 4.15
C SER A 162 -7.13 10.29 4.21
N PRO A 163 -6.92 11.43 4.94
CA PRO A 163 -7.94 12.46 5.09
C PRO A 163 -8.51 12.98 3.76
N CYS A 164 -7.65 13.13 2.74
CA CYS A 164 -8.09 13.55 1.41
C CYS A 164 -8.98 12.51 0.70
N LYS A 165 -8.73 11.21 0.90
CA LYS A 165 -9.61 10.15 0.39
C LYS A 165 -10.90 10.07 1.19
N ALA A 166 -10.83 10.16 2.53
CA ALA A 166 -12.00 10.12 3.41
C ALA A 166 -12.96 11.28 3.14
N ALA A 167 -12.43 12.49 2.89
CA ALA A 167 -13.24 13.67 2.58
C ALA A 167 -13.82 13.69 1.16
N CYS A 168 -13.29 12.87 0.26
CA CYS A 168 -13.80 12.81 -1.11
C CYS A 168 -15.10 11.97 -1.15
N PRO A 169 -16.25 12.51 -1.62
CA PRO A 169 -17.48 11.73 -1.71
C PRO A 169 -17.38 10.46 -2.58
N ALA A 170 -16.50 10.48 -3.60
CA ALA A 170 -16.23 9.31 -4.44
C ALA A 170 -15.07 8.44 -3.92
N HIS A 171 -14.48 8.77 -2.79
CA HIS A 171 -13.36 8.05 -2.18
C HIS A 171 -12.19 7.77 -3.14
N ILE A 172 -11.91 8.70 -4.06
CA ILE A 172 -10.84 8.56 -5.07
C ILE A 172 -9.49 8.37 -4.37
N HIS A 173 -8.65 7.52 -4.94
CA HIS A 173 -7.31 7.22 -4.41
C HIS A 173 -6.32 8.36 -4.69
N VAL A 174 -6.49 9.50 -3.99
CA VAL A 174 -5.77 10.77 -4.22
C VAL A 174 -4.25 10.58 -4.20
N GLN A 175 -3.72 9.97 -3.15
CA GLN A 175 -2.27 9.77 -3.01
C GLN A 175 -1.68 8.95 -4.16
N GLY A 176 -2.42 7.95 -4.65
CA GLY A 176 -1.99 7.09 -5.75
C GLY A 176 -1.83 7.85 -7.06
N TYR A 177 -2.86 8.60 -7.49
CA TYR A 177 -2.76 9.31 -8.76
C TYR A 177 -1.77 10.50 -8.70
N LEU A 178 -1.62 11.17 -7.55
CA LEU A 178 -0.59 12.19 -7.37
C LEU A 178 0.83 11.61 -7.48
N ALA A 179 1.07 10.43 -6.89
CA ALA A 179 2.35 9.74 -6.99
C ALA A 179 2.67 9.29 -8.42
N LEU A 180 1.67 8.82 -9.16
CA LEU A 180 1.80 8.47 -10.59
C LEU A 180 2.06 9.70 -11.45
N SER A 181 1.34 10.80 -11.19
CA SER A 181 1.52 12.09 -11.91
C SER A 181 2.93 12.63 -11.72
N ARG A 182 3.47 12.59 -10.50
CA ARG A 182 4.85 13.00 -10.21
C ARG A 182 5.88 12.21 -11.02
N LYS A 183 5.57 10.96 -11.37
CA LYS A 183 6.43 10.09 -12.19
C LYS A 183 6.19 10.24 -13.70
N GLY A 184 5.34 11.17 -14.13
CA GLY A 184 4.94 11.34 -15.53
C GLY A 184 4.02 10.25 -16.08
N LYS A 185 3.50 9.37 -15.22
CA LYS A 185 2.61 8.25 -15.57
C LYS A 185 1.15 8.69 -15.61
N TYR A 186 0.85 9.62 -16.54
CA TYR A 186 -0.45 10.29 -16.58
C TYR A 186 -1.60 9.35 -16.96
N LYS A 187 -1.36 8.40 -17.87
CA LYS A 187 -2.37 7.40 -18.27
C LYS A 187 -2.77 6.52 -17.09
N GLU A 188 -1.78 5.99 -16.37
CA GLU A 188 -2.04 5.16 -15.18
C GLU A 188 -2.70 5.96 -14.05
N ALA A 189 -2.32 7.24 -13.90
CA ALA A 189 -2.93 8.14 -12.92
C ALA A 189 -4.42 8.38 -13.24
N LEU A 190 -4.77 8.65 -14.49
CA LEU A 190 -6.17 8.84 -14.91
C LEU A 190 -6.96 7.53 -14.78
N ASN A 191 -6.38 6.39 -15.14
CA ASN A 191 -7.03 5.09 -14.98
C ASN A 191 -7.30 4.77 -13.51
N LEU A 192 -6.40 5.17 -12.59
CA LEU A 192 -6.63 5.04 -11.16
C LEU A 192 -7.79 5.92 -10.67
N ILE A 193 -7.93 7.14 -11.18
CA ILE A 193 -9.08 8.02 -10.88
C ILE A 193 -10.38 7.40 -11.41
N ARG A 194 -10.38 6.86 -12.63
CA ARG A 194 -11.55 6.27 -13.28
C ARG A 194 -12.10 5.02 -12.59
N LYS A 195 -11.32 4.40 -11.70
CA LYS A 195 -11.83 3.28 -10.85
C LYS A 195 -12.95 3.72 -9.92
N ASP A 196 -12.89 4.97 -9.44
CA ASP A 196 -13.82 5.50 -8.44
C ASP A 196 -14.64 6.69 -8.99
N CYS A 197 -14.27 7.27 -10.13
CA CYS A 197 -14.89 8.45 -10.71
C CYS A 197 -15.02 8.31 -12.24
N ALA A 198 -16.25 8.11 -12.71
CA ALA A 198 -16.55 7.95 -14.14
C ALA A 198 -16.35 9.26 -14.94
N LEU A 199 -16.49 10.43 -14.30
CA LEU A 199 -16.49 11.75 -14.95
C LEU A 199 -15.38 12.65 -14.37
N PRO A 200 -14.09 12.30 -14.52
CA PRO A 200 -13.00 13.02 -13.87
C PRO A 200 -12.83 14.45 -14.38
N SER A 201 -13.08 14.71 -15.68
CA SER A 201 -13.00 16.04 -16.27
C SER A 201 -14.05 16.99 -15.68
N VAL A 202 -15.30 16.54 -15.60
CA VAL A 202 -16.39 17.33 -14.99
C VAL A 202 -16.08 17.61 -13.52
N CYS A 203 -15.75 16.56 -12.75
CA CYS A 203 -15.36 16.72 -11.35
C CYS A 203 -14.12 17.61 -11.17
N GLY A 204 -13.21 17.63 -12.15
CA GLY A 204 -12.06 18.54 -12.17
C GLY A 204 -12.44 20.01 -12.19
N ARG A 205 -13.57 20.35 -12.83
CA ARG A 205 -14.03 21.73 -13.00
C ARG A 205 -14.97 22.20 -11.89
N VAL A 206 -15.93 21.36 -11.48
CA VAL A 206 -17.04 21.82 -10.60
C VAL A 206 -16.91 21.38 -9.14
N CYS A 207 -15.87 20.62 -8.78
CA CYS A 207 -15.70 20.11 -7.43
C CYS A 207 -15.40 21.23 -6.42
N VAL A 208 -16.03 21.16 -5.25
CA VAL A 208 -15.82 22.09 -4.12
C VAL A 208 -14.54 21.80 -3.31
N ARG A 209 -13.76 20.79 -3.70
CA ARG A 209 -12.39 20.50 -3.20
C ARG A 209 -12.28 20.07 -1.74
N PHE A 210 -13.26 19.37 -1.17
CA PHE A 210 -13.21 18.87 0.20
C PHE A 210 -11.88 18.15 0.59
N CYS A 211 -11.24 17.48 -0.38
CA CYS A 211 -9.97 16.80 -0.18
C CYS A 211 -8.82 17.78 0.10
N GLU A 212 -8.85 18.99 -0.46
CA GLU A 212 -7.83 20.03 -0.23
C GLU A 212 -8.01 20.68 1.15
N GLU A 213 -9.23 20.87 1.61
CA GLU A 213 -9.53 21.38 2.96
C GLU A 213 -9.00 20.43 4.06
N LYS A 214 -8.99 19.13 3.81
CA LYS A 214 -8.48 18.10 4.74
C LYS A 214 -7.06 17.65 4.42
N CYS A 215 -6.34 18.36 3.59
CA CYS A 215 -4.98 18.01 3.22
C CYS A 215 -4.00 18.23 4.35
N THR A 216 -3.34 17.17 4.83
CA THR A 216 -2.34 17.25 5.92
C THR A 216 -1.10 18.06 5.52
N ARG A 217 -0.84 18.24 4.22
CA ARG A 217 0.25 19.10 3.74
C ARG A 217 0.05 20.58 4.18
N ALA A 218 -1.20 21.03 4.33
CA ALA A 218 -1.51 22.36 4.81
C ALA A 218 -0.98 22.66 6.23
N GLN A 219 -0.60 21.62 6.99
CA GLN A 219 0.06 21.78 8.32
C GLN A 219 1.55 22.12 8.17
N VAL A 220 2.14 21.96 7.00
CA VAL A 220 3.56 22.23 6.73
C VAL A 220 3.74 23.53 5.96
N ASP A 221 3.02 23.69 4.85
CA ASP A 221 3.05 24.87 3.98
C ASP A 221 1.66 25.18 3.43
N GLN A 222 1.22 24.51 2.36
CA GLN A 222 -0.09 24.71 1.75
C GLN A 222 -0.67 23.38 1.23
N ALA A 223 -1.98 23.32 1.13
CA ALA A 223 -2.66 22.16 0.58
C ALA A 223 -2.18 21.87 -0.85
N ILE A 224 -2.08 20.59 -1.19
CA ILE A 224 -1.80 20.18 -2.57
C ILE A 224 -3.00 20.53 -3.43
N ALA A 225 -2.78 21.10 -4.64
CA ALA A 225 -3.81 21.38 -5.65
C ALA A 225 -4.35 20.06 -6.26
N ILE A 226 -5.04 19.28 -5.44
CA ILE A 226 -5.48 17.91 -5.75
C ILE A 226 -6.43 17.89 -6.94
N ASN A 227 -7.38 18.83 -6.95
CA ASN A 227 -8.40 18.90 -7.97
C ASN A 227 -7.84 19.40 -9.30
N ASP A 228 -6.90 20.34 -9.26
CA ASP A 228 -6.28 20.88 -10.48
C ASP A 228 -5.39 19.82 -11.15
N VAL A 229 -4.70 18.96 -10.37
CA VAL A 229 -3.99 17.80 -10.92
C VAL A 229 -4.97 16.82 -11.56
N LYS A 230 -6.13 16.57 -10.97
CA LYS A 230 -7.15 15.69 -11.55
C LYS A 230 -7.68 16.28 -12.87
N TRP A 231 -7.95 17.58 -12.92
CA TRP A 231 -8.34 18.27 -14.13
C TRP A 231 -7.25 18.15 -15.20
N PHE A 232 -6.02 18.52 -14.87
CA PHE A 232 -4.86 18.40 -15.77
C PHE A 232 -4.76 16.99 -16.38
N LEU A 233 -4.84 15.94 -15.56
CA LEU A 233 -4.78 14.55 -16.03
C LEU A 233 -5.89 14.22 -17.02
N SER A 234 -7.10 14.72 -16.77
CA SER A 234 -8.25 14.45 -17.65
C SER A 234 -8.13 15.16 -19.00
N GLU A 235 -7.36 16.24 -19.10
CA GLU A 235 -7.11 16.95 -20.35
C GLU A 235 -5.88 16.45 -21.12
N GLN A 236 -4.85 16.02 -20.39
CA GLN A 236 -3.64 15.47 -21.02
C GLN A 236 -3.84 14.09 -21.67
N VAL A 237 -4.86 13.34 -21.28
CA VAL A 237 -5.08 11.95 -21.69
C VAL A 237 -6.44 11.80 -22.36
N VAL A 238 -6.78 12.73 -23.26
CA VAL A 238 -8.09 12.74 -23.96
C VAL A 238 -8.28 11.49 -24.82
N ASP A 239 -7.23 11.01 -25.52
CA ASP A 239 -7.27 9.86 -26.44
C ASP A 239 -6.84 8.54 -25.77
N SER A 240 -7.05 8.40 -24.46
CA SER A 240 -6.73 7.14 -23.80
C SER A 240 -7.68 6.04 -24.22
N GLU A 241 -7.11 4.85 -24.49
CA GLU A 241 -7.90 3.64 -24.65
C GLU A 241 -8.92 3.47 -23.52
N PRO A 242 -10.13 2.97 -23.81
CA PRO A 242 -11.11 2.68 -22.78
C PRO A 242 -10.50 1.73 -21.74
N PRO A 243 -10.92 1.85 -20.48
CA PRO A 243 -10.47 0.92 -19.45
C PRO A 243 -10.87 -0.52 -19.80
N GLU A 244 -10.10 -1.48 -19.30
CA GLU A 244 -10.33 -2.90 -19.52
C GLU A 244 -11.73 -3.29 -19.04
N ILE A 245 -12.51 -3.89 -19.94
CA ILE A 245 -13.87 -4.37 -19.66
C ILE A 245 -13.77 -5.82 -19.15
N GLY A 246 -14.43 -6.12 -18.06
CA GLY A 246 -14.51 -7.46 -17.51
C GLY A 246 -15.19 -8.46 -18.46
N PRO A 247 -15.12 -9.76 -18.15
CA PRO A 247 -15.75 -10.80 -19.00
C PRO A 247 -17.24 -10.58 -19.16
N ALA A 248 -17.76 -10.78 -20.38
CA ALA A 248 -19.15 -10.59 -20.72
C ALA A 248 -20.07 -11.44 -19.82
N LYS A 249 -21.04 -10.79 -19.16
CA LYS A 249 -22.00 -11.45 -18.27
C LYS A 249 -23.29 -11.90 -18.97
N ASN A 250 -23.44 -11.57 -20.26
CA ASN A 250 -24.61 -11.91 -21.08
C ASN A 250 -25.95 -11.51 -20.44
N ARG A 251 -25.96 -10.39 -19.73
CA ARG A 251 -27.15 -9.79 -19.13
C ARG A 251 -27.31 -8.36 -19.57
N LYS A 252 -28.55 -8.03 -20.00
CA LYS A 252 -28.90 -6.67 -20.44
C LYS A 252 -29.43 -5.86 -19.26
N ILE A 253 -28.95 -4.60 -19.15
CA ILE A 253 -29.39 -3.66 -18.13
C ILE A 253 -29.87 -2.39 -18.80
N ALA A 254 -31.06 -1.93 -18.43
CA ALA A 254 -31.59 -0.64 -18.83
C ALA A 254 -31.32 0.40 -17.73
N VAL A 255 -30.72 1.52 -18.09
CA VAL A 255 -30.54 2.67 -17.20
C VAL A 255 -31.44 3.81 -17.71
N VAL A 256 -32.28 4.35 -16.85
CA VAL A 256 -33.21 5.42 -17.20
C VAL A 256 -32.64 6.77 -16.75
N GLY A 257 -32.38 7.65 -17.71
CA GLY A 257 -31.76 8.95 -17.54
C GLY A 257 -30.26 8.93 -17.83
N ALA A 258 -29.79 9.83 -18.71
CA ALA A 258 -28.38 10.02 -19.07
C ALA A 258 -27.76 11.26 -18.41
N GLY A 259 -28.23 11.65 -17.23
CA GLY A 259 -27.54 12.60 -16.35
C GLY A 259 -26.30 12.01 -15.71
N PRO A 260 -25.56 12.75 -14.85
CA PRO A 260 -24.29 12.29 -14.25
C PRO A 260 -24.44 10.96 -13.51
N ALA A 261 -25.56 10.72 -12.84
CA ALA A 261 -25.82 9.46 -12.12
C ALA A 261 -25.99 8.29 -13.09
N GLY A 262 -26.81 8.44 -14.14
CA GLY A 262 -27.04 7.38 -15.12
C GLY A 262 -25.80 7.07 -15.95
N LEU A 263 -25.07 8.11 -16.37
CA LEU A 263 -23.78 7.94 -17.07
C LEU A 263 -22.75 7.20 -16.21
N SER A 264 -22.64 7.57 -14.94
CA SER A 264 -21.72 6.89 -14.00
C SER A 264 -22.15 5.44 -13.74
N CYS A 265 -23.44 5.20 -13.54
CA CYS A 265 -23.99 3.85 -13.37
C CYS A 265 -23.71 2.98 -14.60
N GLY A 266 -24.03 3.50 -15.80
CA GLY A 266 -23.78 2.81 -17.06
C GLY A 266 -22.30 2.48 -17.27
N TYR A 267 -21.43 3.43 -16.96
CA TYR A 267 -19.99 3.26 -17.03
C TYR A 267 -19.50 2.08 -16.16
N PHE A 268 -19.83 2.08 -14.86
CA PHE A 268 -19.37 1.02 -13.96
C PHE A 268 -19.98 -0.35 -14.26
N LEU A 269 -21.21 -0.40 -14.73
CA LEU A 269 -21.84 -1.64 -15.16
C LEU A 269 -21.21 -2.20 -16.44
N ALA A 270 -20.90 -1.33 -17.40
CA ALA A 270 -20.22 -1.72 -18.63
C ALA A 270 -18.81 -2.29 -18.33
N LEU A 271 -18.06 -1.64 -17.41
CA LEU A 271 -16.75 -2.16 -16.96
C LEU A 271 -16.84 -3.56 -16.33
N GLN A 272 -17.99 -3.90 -15.72
CA GLN A 272 -18.22 -5.22 -15.15
C GLN A 272 -18.65 -6.27 -16.19
N GLY A 273 -18.78 -5.91 -17.47
CA GLY A 273 -19.15 -6.80 -18.57
C GLY A 273 -20.66 -6.96 -18.79
N TYR A 274 -21.49 -6.05 -18.28
CA TYR A 274 -22.92 -6.01 -18.62
C TYR A 274 -23.15 -5.29 -19.95
N ASP A 275 -24.19 -5.73 -20.68
CA ASP A 275 -24.72 -5.03 -21.86
C ASP A 275 -25.70 -3.95 -21.39
N VAL A 276 -25.24 -2.67 -21.43
CA VAL A 276 -25.96 -1.54 -20.85
C VAL A 276 -26.57 -0.66 -21.93
N THR A 277 -27.89 -0.42 -21.84
CA THR A 277 -28.59 0.57 -22.67
C THR A 277 -29.08 1.69 -21.77
N ILE A 278 -28.72 2.96 -22.11
CA ILE A 278 -29.16 4.15 -21.39
C ILE A 278 -30.29 4.81 -22.20
N PHE A 279 -31.44 5.05 -21.56
CA PHE A 279 -32.58 5.73 -22.12
C PHE A 279 -32.64 7.16 -21.60
N GLU A 280 -32.70 8.14 -22.49
CA GLU A 280 -32.79 9.56 -22.16
C GLU A 280 -34.01 10.17 -22.82
N LYS A 281 -34.73 11.03 -22.08
CA LYS A 281 -35.92 11.74 -22.59
C LYS A 281 -35.55 12.98 -23.42
N ASP A 282 -34.40 13.61 -23.09
CA ASP A 282 -33.92 14.80 -23.78
C ASP A 282 -33.15 14.39 -25.05
N ALA A 283 -33.03 15.31 -26.02
CA ALA A 283 -32.41 15.04 -27.30
C ALA A 283 -30.92 14.62 -27.17
N GLU A 284 -30.28 15.05 -26.10
CA GLU A 284 -28.85 14.80 -25.87
C GLU A 284 -28.57 14.37 -24.42
N PRO A 285 -27.63 13.46 -24.21
CA PRO A 285 -27.26 13.02 -22.88
C PRO A 285 -26.47 14.10 -22.13
N GLY A 286 -26.44 13.99 -20.78
CA GLY A 286 -25.67 14.87 -19.90
C GLY A 286 -26.48 15.47 -18.76
N GLY A 287 -27.80 15.66 -18.96
CA GLY A 287 -28.67 16.23 -17.93
C GLY A 287 -28.13 17.56 -17.37
N VAL A 288 -28.02 17.67 -16.04
CA VAL A 288 -27.50 18.89 -15.38
C VAL A 288 -26.09 19.28 -15.80
N LEU A 289 -25.27 18.38 -16.29
CA LEU A 289 -23.93 18.71 -16.81
C LEU A 289 -23.98 19.61 -18.04
N ARG A 290 -25.06 19.47 -18.80
CA ARG A 290 -25.29 20.21 -20.03
C ARG A 290 -26.18 21.42 -19.83
N TYR A 291 -27.29 21.26 -19.11
CA TYR A 291 -28.32 22.26 -18.97
C TYR A 291 -28.19 23.13 -17.71
N GLY A 292 -27.37 22.71 -16.72
CA GLY A 292 -27.27 23.38 -15.44
C GLY A 292 -25.88 23.97 -15.13
N ILE A 293 -24.81 23.50 -15.77
CA ILE A 293 -23.47 24.06 -15.60
C ILE A 293 -23.25 25.11 -16.64
N PRO A 294 -22.88 26.38 -16.26
CA PRO A 294 -22.60 27.44 -17.21
C PRO A 294 -21.35 27.14 -18.08
N GLU A 295 -21.33 27.60 -19.32
CA GLU A 295 -20.23 27.35 -20.28
C GLU A 295 -18.87 27.89 -19.83
N TYR A 296 -18.84 28.88 -18.92
CA TYR A 296 -17.60 29.42 -18.38
C TYR A 296 -16.94 28.55 -17.28
N ARG A 297 -17.53 27.44 -16.90
CA ARG A 297 -17.01 26.49 -15.91
C ARG A 297 -16.41 25.24 -16.63
#